data_3919f68380794f99f1068bba9ec0e6c0
#
_entry.id   3919f68380794f99f1068bba9ec0e6c0
#
_cell.length_a   1.000
_cell.length_b   1.000
_cell.length_c   1.000
_cell.angle_alpha   90.00
_cell.angle_beta   90.00
_cell.angle_gamma   90.00
#
_symmetry.space_group_name_H-M   'P 1'
#
loop_
_entity.id
_entity.type
_entity.pdbx_description
1 polymer ?
#
loop_
_entity_poly.entity_id
_entity_poly.type
_entity_poly.pdbx_seq_one_letter_code
_entity_poly.pdbx_strand_id
1 'polypeptide(L)'
;MKLSTTKPSTIKTASFFTDLEFSDKSVVITPMLDSNFGKEIRIAFKEGQVMKEHKTKFPITVMTLRGSIEFGVGTEMFTLNEGDVIALEGNVMHELKATEESVVRLSLHKGDSIDRVKGVLKL
;
A
#
# COMPACT_ATOMS: atom_id res chain seq x y z
N MET A 1 -2.05 -13.28 36.31
CA MET A 1 -2.29 -12.88 34.95
C MET A 1 -1.26 -13.47 34.01
N LYS A 2 -1.68 -14.10 32.98
CA LYS A 2 -0.76 -14.84 32.13
C LYS A 2 -0.51 -14.16 30.80
N LEU A 3 -0.49 -12.85 30.79
CA LEU A 3 -0.23 -12.09 29.57
C LEU A 3 1.09 -12.46 28.92
N SER A 4 2.04 -12.90 29.73
CA SER A 4 3.33 -13.32 29.20
C SER A 4 3.22 -14.46 28.19
N THR A 5 2.11 -15.18 28.22
CA THR A 5 1.91 -16.30 27.30
C THR A 5 1.31 -15.81 25.98
N THR A 6 0.84 -14.58 25.94
CA THR A 6 0.31 -13.98 24.73
C THR A 6 1.45 -13.74 23.76
N LYS A 7 1.20 -13.95 22.50
CA LYS A 7 2.18 -13.68 21.47
C LYS A 7 2.01 -12.25 20.96
N PRO A 8 2.76 -11.30 21.51
CA PRO A 8 2.58 -9.89 21.13
C PRO A 8 2.82 -9.66 19.66
N SER A 9 3.61 -10.54 19.03
CA SER A 9 3.90 -10.40 17.59
C SER A 9 2.68 -10.62 16.70
N THR A 10 1.58 -11.12 17.24
CA THR A 10 0.37 -11.32 16.44
C THR A 10 -0.44 -10.05 16.28
N ILE A 11 -0.13 -9.03 17.06
CA ILE A 11 -0.83 -7.75 17.00
C ILE A 11 0.18 -6.67 16.68
N LYS A 12 -0.05 -5.97 15.59
CA LYS A 12 0.85 -4.92 15.11
C LYS A 12 0.06 -3.67 14.79
N THR A 13 0.63 -2.52 15.09
CA THR A 13 0.02 -1.24 14.79
C THR A 13 1.03 -0.34 14.09
N ALA A 14 0.52 0.63 13.33
CA ALA A 14 1.34 1.64 12.70
C ALA A 14 0.52 2.91 12.50
N SER A 15 1.21 4.04 12.37
CA SER A 15 0.57 5.32 12.11
C SER A 15 1.21 5.94 10.88
N PHE A 16 0.41 6.20 9.85
CA PHE A 16 0.93 6.63 8.55
C PHE A 16 1.43 8.07 8.51
N PHE A 17 1.15 8.85 9.54
CA PHE A 17 1.61 10.24 9.57
C PHE A 17 2.69 10.49 10.63
N THR A 18 3.07 9.46 11.39
CA THR A 18 4.14 9.58 12.37
C THR A 18 5.48 9.48 11.67
N ASP A 19 6.40 10.41 11.99
CA ASP A 19 7.75 10.44 11.39
C ASP A 19 7.71 10.48 9.87
N LEU A 20 6.76 11.23 9.35
CA LEU A 20 6.59 11.38 7.91
C LEU A 20 7.73 12.19 7.31
N GLU A 21 8.34 11.66 6.28
CA GLU A 21 9.46 12.30 5.59
C GLU A 21 9.21 12.35 4.10
N PHE A 22 9.64 13.45 3.47
CA PHE A 22 9.66 13.63 2.02
C PHE A 22 11.11 13.88 1.60
N SER A 23 11.43 13.58 0.36
CA SER A 23 12.76 13.82 -0.20
C SER A 23 12.65 14.51 -1.55
N ASP A 24 13.54 15.47 -1.78
CA ASP A 24 13.59 16.13 -3.10
C ASP A 24 14.13 15.20 -4.19
N LYS A 25 14.79 14.12 -3.80
CA LYS A 25 15.45 13.23 -4.75
C LYS A 25 14.54 12.16 -5.32
N SER A 26 13.59 11.69 -4.52
CA SER A 26 12.71 10.59 -4.94
C SER A 26 11.58 10.44 -3.95
N VAL A 27 10.60 9.62 -4.31
CA VAL A 27 9.57 9.21 -3.37
C VAL A 27 10.23 8.48 -2.19
N VAL A 28 9.61 8.57 -1.03
CA VAL A 28 10.11 7.89 0.17
C VAL A 28 9.17 6.73 0.48
N ILE A 29 9.71 5.52 0.40
CA ILE A 29 8.96 4.29 0.62
C ILE A 29 9.33 3.75 1.99
N THR A 30 8.35 3.63 2.88
CA THR A 30 8.58 3.20 4.25
C THR A 30 7.69 2.00 4.58
N PRO A 31 8.27 0.84 4.88
CA PRO A 31 7.48 -0.27 5.41
C PRO A 31 6.91 0.13 6.76
N MET A 32 5.60 0.00 6.93
CA MET A 32 4.92 0.42 8.15
C MET A 32 4.63 -0.77 9.06
N LEU A 33 4.14 -1.86 8.48
CA LEU A 33 4.02 -3.12 9.22
C LEU A 33 3.97 -4.30 8.27
N ASP A 34 4.30 -5.46 8.81
CA ASP A 34 4.35 -6.71 8.06
C ASP A 34 3.68 -7.78 8.92
N SER A 35 2.76 -8.51 8.31
CA SER A 35 2.03 -9.57 8.97
C SER A 35 2.04 -10.82 8.09
N ASN A 36 1.44 -11.89 8.57
CA ASN A 36 1.36 -13.13 7.80
C ASN A 36 0.52 -12.97 6.53
N PHE A 37 -0.37 -11.98 6.49
CA PHE A 37 -1.31 -11.82 5.38
C PHE A 37 -1.10 -10.58 4.53
N GLY A 38 -0.16 -9.73 4.90
CA GLY A 38 0.10 -8.56 4.08
C GLY A 38 1.13 -7.62 4.64
N LYS A 39 1.47 -6.63 3.83
CA LYS A 39 2.35 -5.53 4.23
C LYS A 39 1.63 -4.23 4.02
N GLU A 40 1.86 -3.29 4.94
CA GLU A 40 1.40 -1.91 4.80
C GLU A 40 2.61 -1.05 4.56
N ILE A 41 2.57 -0.26 3.50
CA ILE A 41 3.70 0.55 3.07
C ILE A 41 3.23 1.98 2.88
N ARG A 42 3.99 2.92 3.40
CA ARG A 42 3.73 4.34 3.16
C ARG A 42 4.62 4.80 2.02
N ILE A 43 4.04 5.56 1.10
CA ILE A 43 4.80 6.19 0.04
C ILE A 43 4.53 7.69 0.13
N ALA A 44 5.58 8.46 0.37
CA ALA A 44 5.49 9.91 0.48
C ALA A 44 6.06 10.55 -0.78
N PHE A 45 5.24 11.38 -1.42
CA PHE A 45 5.58 12.04 -2.68
C PHE A 45 5.63 13.53 -2.47
N LYS A 46 6.65 14.18 -3.00
CA LYS A 46 6.57 15.61 -3.26
C LYS A 46 5.85 15.82 -4.59
N GLU A 47 5.29 17.00 -4.78
CA GLU A 47 4.60 17.32 -6.02
C GLU A 47 5.48 17.00 -7.22
N GLY A 48 4.91 16.32 -8.21
CA GLY A 48 5.57 15.97 -9.46
C GLY A 48 6.39 14.70 -9.43
N GLN A 49 6.60 14.11 -8.26
CA GLN A 49 7.37 12.87 -8.20
C GLN A 49 6.57 11.69 -8.76
N VAL A 50 7.30 10.77 -9.36
CA VAL A 50 6.72 9.66 -10.11
C VAL A 50 7.33 8.33 -9.64
N MET A 51 6.49 7.33 -9.48
CA MET A 51 6.92 5.94 -9.45
C MET A 51 6.62 5.39 -10.84
N LYS A 52 7.70 5.11 -11.59
CA LYS A 52 7.58 4.65 -12.97
C LYS A 52 6.86 3.32 -13.05
N GLU A 53 6.36 3.02 -14.23
CA GLU A 53 5.62 1.80 -14.47
C GLU A 53 6.34 0.57 -13.93
N HIS A 54 5.62 -0.21 -13.13
CA HIS A 54 6.13 -1.44 -12.52
C HIS A 54 4.95 -2.34 -12.17
N LYS A 55 5.27 -3.54 -11.73
CA LYS A 55 4.24 -4.48 -11.28
C LYS A 55 4.73 -5.24 -10.05
N THR A 56 3.81 -5.76 -9.28
CA THR A 56 4.13 -6.63 -8.16
C THR A 56 3.48 -7.98 -8.37
N LYS A 57 4.08 -8.96 -7.73
CA LYS A 57 3.59 -10.34 -7.79
C LYS A 57 2.24 -10.49 -7.07
N PHE A 58 2.04 -9.72 -6.00
CA PHE A 58 0.86 -9.84 -5.15
C PHE A 58 -0.20 -8.81 -5.53
N PRO A 59 -1.48 -9.12 -5.24
CA PRO A 59 -2.52 -8.10 -5.35
C PRO A 59 -2.24 -6.94 -4.41
N ILE A 60 -2.64 -5.75 -4.80
CA ILE A 60 -2.43 -4.55 -4.01
C ILE A 60 -3.69 -3.71 -3.95
N THR A 61 -3.79 -2.92 -2.88
CA THR A 61 -4.70 -1.80 -2.83
C THR A 61 -3.89 -0.55 -2.56
N VAL A 62 -4.25 0.54 -3.21
CA VAL A 62 -3.56 1.81 -3.08
C VAL A 62 -4.59 2.87 -2.71
N MET A 63 -4.36 3.56 -1.61
CA MET A 63 -5.24 4.62 -1.14
C MET A 63 -4.45 5.91 -0.97
N THR A 64 -4.97 7.00 -1.49
CA THR A 64 -4.41 8.31 -1.22
C THR A 64 -4.92 8.78 0.14
N LEU A 65 -4.01 8.93 1.10
CA LEU A 65 -4.36 9.40 2.44
C LEU A 65 -4.36 10.91 2.51
N ARG A 66 -3.54 11.57 1.69
CA ARG A 66 -3.41 13.02 1.60
C ARG A 66 -2.92 13.36 0.22
N GLY A 67 -3.45 14.41 -0.37
CA GLY A 67 -2.99 14.90 -1.66
C GLY A 67 -3.76 14.30 -2.82
N SER A 68 -3.09 14.13 -3.94
CA SER A 68 -3.72 13.63 -5.17
C SER A 68 -2.70 12.89 -6.02
N ILE A 69 -3.10 11.71 -6.48
CA ILE A 69 -2.25 10.83 -7.28
C ILE A 69 -2.94 10.52 -8.60
N GLU A 70 -2.18 10.67 -9.69
CA GLU A 70 -2.60 10.14 -10.97
C GLU A 70 -2.06 8.71 -11.07
N PHE A 71 -2.98 7.76 -11.16
CA PHE A 71 -2.66 6.34 -11.17
C PHE A 71 -2.93 5.77 -12.56
N GLY A 72 -1.87 5.35 -13.24
CA GLY A 72 -1.96 4.87 -14.61
C GLY A 72 -1.91 3.35 -14.69
N VAL A 73 -2.84 2.76 -15.43
CA VAL A 73 -2.88 1.32 -15.71
C VAL A 73 -3.13 1.17 -17.21
N GLY A 74 -2.10 0.78 -17.96
CA GLY A 74 -2.20 0.72 -19.40
C GLY A 74 -2.49 2.10 -19.97
N THR A 75 -3.57 2.22 -20.72
CA THR A 75 -3.99 3.50 -21.30
C THR A 75 -4.98 4.25 -20.41
N GLU A 76 -5.35 3.69 -19.30
CA GLU A 76 -6.30 4.32 -18.39
C GLU A 76 -5.58 5.10 -17.31
N MET A 77 -6.17 6.24 -16.93
CA MET A 77 -5.65 7.09 -15.88
C MET A 77 -6.75 7.33 -14.85
N PHE A 78 -6.43 7.08 -13.59
CA PHE A 78 -7.34 7.28 -12.48
C PHE A 78 -6.79 8.37 -11.59
N THR A 79 -7.61 9.35 -11.25
CA THR A 79 -7.22 10.37 -10.28
C THR A 79 -7.70 9.91 -8.91
N LEU A 80 -6.74 9.67 -8.02
CA LEU A 80 -7.04 9.25 -6.66
C LEU A 80 -6.83 10.45 -5.74
N ASN A 81 -7.93 11.03 -5.32
CA ASN A 81 -7.94 12.11 -4.34
C ASN A 81 -7.95 11.53 -2.94
N GLU A 82 -7.84 12.39 -1.92
CA GLU A 82 -7.83 11.96 -0.54
C GLU A 82 -9.01 11.04 -0.24
N GLY A 83 -8.70 9.84 0.24
CA GLY A 83 -9.70 8.84 0.56
C GLY A 83 -10.04 7.87 -0.56
N ASP A 84 -9.58 8.14 -1.79
CA ASP A 84 -9.85 7.24 -2.90
C ASP A 84 -8.91 6.03 -2.86
N VAL A 85 -9.44 4.89 -3.27
CA VAL A 85 -8.69 3.64 -3.25
C VAL A 85 -8.88 2.90 -4.57
N ILE A 86 -7.82 2.24 -5.02
CA ILE A 86 -7.86 1.37 -6.20
C ILE A 86 -7.28 0.01 -5.82
N ALA A 87 -7.81 -1.03 -6.44
CA ALA A 87 -7.33 -2.40 -6.22
C ALA A 87 -6.86 -3.00 -7.53
N LEU A 88 -5.73 -3.69 -7.51
CA LEU A 88 -5.18 -4.37 -8.67
C LEU A 88 -4.85 -5.81 -8.33
N GLU A 89 -5.12 -6.69 -9.28
CA GLU A 89 -4.62 -8.05 -9.21
C GLU A 89 -3.10 -8.06 -9.32
N GLY A 90 -2.49 -9.19 -8.99
CA GLY A 90 -1.05 -9.33 -9.15
C GLY A 90 -0.62 -9.20 -10.61
N ASN A 91 0.60 -8.75 -10.81
CA ASN A 91 1.25 -8.62 -12.13
C ASN A 91 0.61 -7.60 -13.08
N VAL A 92 -0.17 -6.67 -12.57
CA VAL A 92 -0.72 -5.57 -13.37
C VAL A 92 0.25 -4.40 -13.33
N MET A 93 0.73 -3.98 -14.49
CA MET A 93 1.64 -2.83 -14.62
C MET A 93 0.91 -1.55 -14.26
N HIS A 94 1.56 -0.71 -13.49
CA HIS A 94 0.95 0.55 -13.06
C HIS A 94 2.03 1.59 -12.73
N GLU A 95 1.63 2.86 -12.75
CA GLU A 95 2.52 3.95 -12.36
C GLU A 95 1.75 4.96 -11.53
N LEU A 96 2.47 5.73 -10.72
CA LEU A 96 1.89 6.76 -9.87
C LEU A 96 2.62 8.08 -10.07
N LYS A 97 1.85 9.16 -10.17
CA LYS A 97 2.42 10.50 -10.22
C LYS A 97 1.66 11.38 -9.23
N ALA A 98 2.39 12.06 -8.37
CA ALA A 98 1.78 12.99 -7.43
C ALA A 98 1.58 14.34 -8.12
N THR A 99 0.34 14.83 -8.14
CA THR A 99 0.04 16.15 -8.66
C THR A 99 0.18 17.23 -7.60
N GLU A 100 0.31 16.83 -6.35
CA GLU A 100 0.62 17.68 -5.22
C GLU A 100 1.31 16.83 -4.17
N GLU A 101 1.84 17.43 -3.12
CA GLU A 101 2.47 16.67 -2.05
C GLU A 101 1.46 15.65 -1.51
N SER A 102 1.86 14.37 -1.45
CA SER A 102 0.91 13.30 -1.20
C SER A 102 1.47 12.21 -0.30
N VAL A 103 0.57 11.59 0.44
CA VAL A 103 0.87 10.42 1.27
C VAL A 103 -0.05 9.30 0.81
N VAL A 104 0.56 8.17 0.48
CA VAL A 104 -0.14 7.02 -0.08
C VAL A 104 0.05 5.81 0.83
N ARG A 105 -1.04 5.06 0.99
CA ARG A 105 -1.01 3.77 1.65
C ARG A 105 -1.07 2.68 0.58
N LEU A 106 -0.03 1.87 0.55
CA LEU A 106 0.01 0.68 -0.29
C LEU A 106 -0.17 -0.53 0.61
N SER A 107 -1.23 -1.28 0.38
CA SER A 107 -1.46 -2.54 1.07
C SER A 107 -1.13 -3.66 0.09
N LEU A 108 -0.10 -4.43 0.43
CA LEU A 108 0.33 -5.55 -0.38
C LEU A 108 -0.22 -6.81 0.27
N HIS A 109 -1.08 -7.50 -0.46
CA HIS A 109 -1.77 -8.68 0.05
C HIS A 109 -0.96 -9.91 -0.29
N LYS A 110 -0.38 -10.55 0.73
CA LYS A 110 0.38 -11.78 0.52
C LYS A 110 -0.57 -12.84 -0.01
N GLY A 111 -0.14 -13.50 -1.08
CA GLY A 111 -0.97 -14.51 -1.70
C GLY A 111 -1.30 -15.63 -0.74
N ASP A 112 -2.58 -15.95 -0.65
CA ASP A 112 -3.02 -17.11 0.08
C ASP A 112 -2.93 -18.32 -0.83
N SER A 113 -2.70 -19.48 -0.24
CA SER A 113 -2.83 -20.70 -0.99
C SER A 113 -4.30 -20.87 -1.36
N ILE A 114 -4.54 -21.57 -2.47
CA ILE A 114 -5.91 -21.88 -2.89
C ILE A 114 -6.67 -22.58 -1.77
N ASP A 115 -5.99 -23.48 -1.08
CA ASP A 115 -6.60 -24.23 0.02
C ASP A 115 -7.05 -23.32 1.14
N ARG A 116 -6.22 -22.34 1.48
CA ARG A 116 -6.58 -21.39 2.51
C ARG A 116 -7.77 -20.53 2.10
N VAL A 117 -7.78 -20.08 0.87
CA VAL A 117 -8.91 -19.29 0.35
C VAL A 117 -10.19 -20.12 0.38
N LYS A 118 -10.12 -21.36 -0.04
CA LYS A 118 -11.29 -22.24 0.00
C LYS A 118 -11.78 -22.44 1.44
N GLY A 119 -10.85 -22.58 2.39
CA GLY A 119 -11.20 -22.67 3.79
C GLY A 119 -11.96 -21.45 4.27
N VAL A 120 -11.50 -20.27 3.90
CA VAL A 120 -12.18 -19.02 4.26
C VAL A 120 -13.57 -18.96 3.65
N LEU A 121 -13.70 -19.33 2.40
CA LEU A 121 -14.98 -19.26 1.70
C LEU A 121 -16.02 -20.21 2.24
N LYS A 122 -15.61 -21.17 3.04
CA LYS A 122 -16.57 -22.07 3.69
C LYS A 122 -17.25 -21.41 4.89
N LEU A 123 -16.78 -20.30 5.31
CA LEU A 123 -17.43 -19.58 6.39
C LEU A 123 -18.79 -19.08 5.96
#